data_30d9803092faf8a9727b5a3991a3cca1
#
_entry.id   30d9803092faf8a9727b5a3991a3cca1
#
_cell.length_a   1.000
_cell.length_b   1.000
_cell.length_c   1.000
_cell.angle_alpha   90.00
_cell.angle_beta   90.00
_cell.angle_gamma   90.00
#
_symmetry.space_group_name_H-M   'P 1'
#
loop_
_entity.id
_entity.type
_entity.pdbx_description
1 polymer ?
#
loop_
_entity_poly.entity_id
_entity_poly.type
_entity_poly.pdbx_seq_one_letter_code
_entity_poly.pdbx_strand_id
1 'polypeptide(L)'
;MIETATATPARFDMFPTLSLRDELLSIISDMNKDINGVRPSLAPFTSHTESELRAEIERLQDFVDEAVEAEKQADAMSITRFNDEVGTFLQQGAANRSTAIRWMLQAQGYDETPEDAHWICYNNGINPYIPAGQAIFEEVEAAIATL
;
A
#
# COMPACT_ATOMS: atom_id res chain seq x y z
N MET A 1 -32.03 22.34 43.43
CA MET A 1 -32.03 22.49 42.53
C MET A 1 -30.97 22.41 41.76
N ILE A 2 -30.84 22.04 40.88
CA ILE A 2 -29.90 21.77 40.24
C ILE A 2 -29.66 22.19 39.08
N GLU A 3 -28.96 22.29 38.52
CA GLU A 3 -28.59 22.63 37.56
C GLU A 3 -27.86 22.11 36.79
N THR A 4 -27.87 21.83 36.04
CA THR A 4 -27.33 21.25 35.24
C THR A 4 -26.53 21.84 34.42
N ALA A 5 -25.92 21.88 34.23
CA ALA A 5 -25.07 22.30 33.72
C ALA A 5 -24.63 22.34 32.63
N THR A 6 -24.53 21.87 32.07
CA THR A 6 -24.26 21.89 31.01
C THR A 6 -23.38 22.33 30.25
N ALA A 7 -22.99 22.60 30.20
CA ALA A 7 -22.06 23.03 29.71
C ALA A 7 -21.41 22.75 28.61
N THR A 8 -21.75 22.60 27.75
CA THR A 8 -21.10 22.39 26.70
C THR A 8 -20.15 23.35 26.38
N PRO A 9 -19.01 23.04 26.18
CA PRO A 9 -17.97 23.92 25.88
C PRO A 9 -18.21 24.60 24.57
N ALA A 10 -18.17 25.83 24.62
CA ALA A 10 -18.37 26.63 23.44
C ALA A 10 -17.39 26.39 22.34
N ARG A 11 -16.23 25.93 22.67
CA ARG A 11 -15.23 25.71 21.63
C ARG A 11 -15.59 24.65 20.61
N PHE A 12 -16.47 23.75 20.93
CA PHE A 12 -16.95 22.80 19.95
C PHE A 12 -17.89 23.45 18.93
N ASP A 13 -18.45 24.58 19.25
CA ASP A 13 -19.33 25.29 18.33
C ASP A 13 -18.55 25.98 17.19
N MET A 14 -17.23 26.04 17.29
CA MET A 14 -16.40 26.60 16.24
C MET A 14 -16.38 25.71 15.01
N PHE A 15 -16.64 24.43 15.16
CA PHE A 15 -16.63 23.47 14.07
C PHE A 15 -18.03 22.89 13.94
N PRO A 16 -18.79 23.29 12.93
CA PRO A 16 -20.13 22.77 12.77
C PRO A 16 -20.09 21.26 12.63
N THR A 17 -21.00 20.60 13.33
CA THR A 17 -21.17 19.16 13.19
C THR A 17 -21.79 18.87 11.84
N LEU A 18 -21.16 17.99 11.07
CA LEU A 18 -21.70 17.54 9.80
C LEU A 18 -22.97 16.72 10.05
N SER A 19 -23.94 16.82 9.15
CA SER A 19 -25.06 15.92 9.16
C SER A 19 -24.58 14.50 8.83
N LEU A 20 -25.34 13.49 9.24
CA LEU A 20 -25.03 12.11 8.88
C LEU A 20 -24.89 11.94 7.38
N ARG A 21 -25.75 12.60 6.63
CA ARG A 21 -25.69 12.59 5.17
C ARG A 21 -24.37 13.16 4.64
N ASP A 22 -23.94 14.27 5.17
CA ASP A 22 -22.67 14.90 4.76
C ASP A 22 -21.47 14.05 5.14
N GLU A 23 -21.53 13.39 6.28
CA GLU A 23 -20.50 12.43 6.69
C GLU A 23 -20.40 11.26 5.70
N LEU A 24 -21.53 10.67 5.33
CA LEU A 24 -21.56 9.56 4.38
C LEU A 24 -21.05 9.98 3.00
N LEU A 25 -21.41 11.17 2.53
CA LEU A 25 -20.90 11.72 1.27
C LEU A 25 -19.38 11.97 1.34
N SER A 26 -18.88 12.45 2.47
CA SER A 26 -17.45 12.65 2.67
C SER A 26 -16.68 11.32 2.62
N ILE A 27 -17.20 10.29 3.27
CA ILE A 27 -16.62 8.95 3.24
C ILE A 27 -16.56 8.43 1.81
N ILE A 28 -17.66 8.55 1.05
CA ILE A 28 -17.71 8.12 -0.36
C ILE A 28 -16.66 8.85 -1.19
N SER A 29 -16.52 10.16 -0.98
CA SER A 29 -15.51 10.97 -1.68
C SER A 29 -14.09 10.50 -1.38
N ASP A 30 -13.79 10.26 -0.11
CA ASP A 30 -12.46 9.81 0.32
C ASP A 30 -12.15 8.41 -0.22
N MET A 31 -13.09 7.47 -0.12
CA MET A 31 -12.91 6.12 -0.64
C MET A 31 -12.69 6.10 -2.15
N ASN A 32 -13.45 6.91 -2.90
CA ASN A 32 -13.24 7.02 -4.35
C ASN A 32 -11.86 7.61 -4.68
N LYS A 33 -11.40 8.59 -3.90
CA LYS A 33 -10.05 9.12 -4.08
C LYS A 33 -8.99 8.05 -3.85
N ASP A 34 -9.16 7.24 -2.83
CA ASP A 34 -8.21 6.17 -2.52
C ASP A 34 -8.20 5.09 -3.62
N ILE A 35 -9.35 4.77 -4.17
CA ILE A 35 -9.47 3.75 -5.23
C ILE A 35 -9.01 4.29 -6.58
N ASN A 36 -9.43 5.49 -6.95
CA ASN A 36 -9.28 6.02 -8.31
C ASN A 36 -8.26 7.16 -8.43
N GLY A 37 -7.70 7.60 -7.32
CA GLY A 37 -6.73 8.69 -7.29
C GLY A 37 -7.33 10.08 -7.34
N VAL A 38 -8.62 10.21 -7.61
CA VAL A 38 -9.31 11.50 -7.71
C VAL A 38 -10.66 11.46 -6.98
N ARG A 39 -11.08 12.61 -6.46
CA ARG A 39 -12.41 12.74 -5.88
C ARG A 39 -13.45 12.87 -6.98
N PRO A 40 -14.53 12.10 -6.92
CA PRO A 40 -15.60 12.19 -7.91
C PRO A 40 -16.47 13.41 -7.64
N SER A 41 -17.28 13.80 -8.63
CA SER A 41 -18.40 14.66 -8.39
C SER A 41 -19.41 13.93 -7.51
N LEU A 42 -19.92 14.59 -6.49
CA LEU A 42 -20.96 14.03 -5.61
C LEU A 42 -22.39 14.27 -6.14
N ALA A 43 -22.52 14.96 -7.28
CA ALA A 43 -23.82 15.24 -7.86
C ALA A 43 -24.71 13.98 -8.07
N PRO A 44 -24.18 12.82 -8.51
CA PRO A 44 -25.00 11.61 -8.65
C PRO A 44 -25.58 11.10 -7.34
N PHE A 45 -24.99 11.48 -6.20
CA PHE A 45 -25.38 10.98 -4.89
C PHE A 45 -26.33 11.92 -4.13
N THR A 46 -26.62 13.11 -4.68
CA THR A 46 -27.43 14.11 -3.97
C THR A 46 -28.87 13.70 -3.74
N SER A 47 -29.39 12.83 -4.58
CA SER A 47 -30.76 12.29 -4.46
C SER A 47 -30.82 10.95 -3.69
N HIS A 48 -29.67 10.39 -3.31
CA HIS A 48 -29.64 9.12 -2.61
C HIS A 48 -30.12 9.26 -1.17
N THR A 49 -30.81 8.24 -0.67
CA THR A 49 -31.14 8.13 0.75
C THR A 49 -29.90 7.77 1.55
N GLU A 50 -29.94 7.95 2.87
CA GLU A 50 -28.85 7.50 3.75
C GLU A 50 -28.60 5.98 3.60
N SER A 51 -29.66 5.18 3.44
CA SER A 51 -29.54 3.75 3.21
C SER A 51 -28.80 3.45 1.90
N GLU A 52 -29.08 4.18 0.84
CA GLU A 52 -28.41 4.04 -0.45
C GLU A 52 -26.93 4.48 -0.35
N LEU A 53 -26.66 5.54 0.40
CA LEU A 53 -25.28 5.98 0.63
C LEU A 53 -24.48 4.94 1.42
N ARG A 54 -25.08 4.31 2.43
CA ARG A 54 -24.45 3.21 3.18
C ARG A 54 -24.16 2.01 2.29
N ALA A 55 -25.09 1.66 1.41
CA ALA A 55 -24.90 0.57 0.44
C ALA A 55 -23.74 0.88 -0.51
N GLU A 56 -23.59 2.13 -0.94
CA GLU A 56 -22.46 2.55 -1.77
C GLU A 56 -21.12 2.44 -1.04
N ILE A 57 -21.10 2.80 0.25
CA ILE A 57 -19.89 2.65 1.08
C ILE A 57 -19.51 1.17 1.19
N GLU A 58 -20.47 0.29 1.42
CA GLU A 58 -20.19 -1.16 1.46
C GLU A 58 -19.64 -1.68 0.14
N ARG A 59 -20.21 -1.22 -0.97
CA ARG A 59 -19.71 -1.57 -2.31
C ARG A 59 -18.27 -1.11 -2.52
N LEU A 60 -17.95 0.12 -2.12
CA LEU A 60 -16.60 0.66 -2.23
C LEU A 60 -15.63 -0.07 -1.30
N GLN A 61 -16.08 -0.47 -0.11
CA GLN A 61 -15.25 -1.24 0.82
C GLN A 61 -14.85 -2.59 0.21
N ASP A 62 -15.76 -3.25 -0.49
CA ASP A 62 -15.45 -4.50 -1.18
C ASP A 62 -14.35 -4.29 -2.23
N PHE A 63 -14.38 -3.19 -2.98
CA PHE A 63 -13.31 -2.85 -3.93
C PHE A 63 -11.98 -2.60 -3.23
N VAL A 64 -11.99 -1.91 -2.10
CA VAL A 64 -10.77 -1.67 -1.32
C VAL A 64 -10.20 -3.00 -0.83
N ASP A 65 -11.04 -3.87 -0.31
CA ASP A 65 -10.62 -5.18 0.20
C ASP A 65 -10.03 -6.05 -0.92
N GLU A 66 -10.66 -6.06 -2.09
CA GLU A 66 -10.15 -6.77 -3.26
C GLU A 66 -8.80 -6.21 -3.72
N ALA A 67 -8.65 -4.89 -3.73
CA ALA A 67 -7.39 -4.25 -4.13
C ALA A 67 -6.27 -4.57 -3.14
N VAL A 68 -6.55 -4.55 -1.84
CA VAL A 68 -5.58 -4.91 -0.80
C VAL A 68 -5.16 -6.37 -0.95
N GLU A 69 -6.10 -7.28 -1.19
CA GLU A 69 -5.79 -8.69 -1.38
C GLU A 69 -4.97 -8.92 -2.65
N ALA A 70 -5.31 -8.24 -3.74
CA ALA A 70 -4.56 -8.32 -4.99
C ALA A 70 -3.12 -7.82 -4.81
N GLU A 71 -2.91 -6.75 -4.03
CA GLU A 71 -1.59 -6.24 -3.72
C GLU A 71 -0.78 -7.24 -2.92
N LYS A 72 -1.38 -7.87 -1.90
CA LYS A 72 -0.72 -8.92 -1.11
C LYS A 72 -0.29 -10.09 -1.98
N GLN A 73 -1.14 -10.51 -2.91
CA GLN A 73 -0.83 -11.60 -3.83
C GLN A 73 0.30 -11.21 -4.78
N ALA A 74 0.28 -9.98 -5.30
CA ALA A 74 1.34 -9.47 -6.18
C ALA A 74 2.68 -9.41 -5.44
N ASP A 75 2.70 -8.95 -4.21
CA ASP A 75 3.89 -8.93 -3.36
C ASP A 75 4.43 -10.34 -3.13
N ALA A 76 3.56 -11.29 -2.77
CA ALA A 76 3.94 -12.68 -2.56
C ALA A 76 4.52 -13.32 -3.82
N MET A 77 3.92 -13.06 -4.98
CA MET A 77 4.42 -13.56 -6.27
C MET A 77 5.80 -12.98 -6.61
N SER A 78 6.01 -11.70 -6.35
CA SER A 78 7.30 -11.05 -6.61
C SER A 78 8.40 -11.61 -5.71
N ILE A 79 8.10 -11.87 -4.44
CA ILE A 79 9.03 -12.50 -3.51
C ILE A 79 9.37 -13.92 -3.97
N THR A 80 8.37 -14.70 -4.37
CA THR A 80 8.58 -16.05 -4.90
C THR A 80 9.48 -16.02 -6.13
N ARG A 81 9.22 -15.11 -7.06
CA ARG A 81 10.02 -14.96 -8.27
C ARG A 81 11.46 -14.59 -7.96
N PHE A 82 11.67 -13.66 -7.04
CA PHE A 82 13.01 -13.28 -6.60
C PHE A 82 13.75 -14.47 -6.00
N ASN A 83 13.10 -15.22 -5.11
CA ASN A 83 13.69 -16.39 -4.48
C ASN A 83 13.98 -17.52 -5.49
N ASP A 84 13.13 -17.71 -6.47
CA ASP A 84 13.33 -18.71 -7.53
C ASP A 84 14.54 -18.32 -8.40
N GLU A 85 14.70 -17.04 -8.71
CA GLU A 85 15.85 -16.55 -9.46
C GLU A 85 17.15 -16.73 -8.66
N VAL A 86 17.13 -16.41 -7.37
CA VAL A 86 18.26 -16.70 -6.48
C VAL A 86 18.58 -18.19 -6.48
N GLY A 87 17.56 -19.04 -6.42
CA GLY A 87 17.72 -20.50 -6.50
C GLY A 87 18.38 -20.96 -7.78
N THR A 88 18.10 -20.29 -8.91
CA THR A 88 18.75 -20.57 -10.19
C THR A 88 20.26 -20.34 -10.11
N PHE A 89 20.69 -19.23 -9.52
CA PHE A 89 22.12 -18.96 -9.35
C PHE A 89 22.79 -19.90 -8.35
N LEU A 90 22.08 -20.34 -7.31
CA LEU A 90 22.58 -21.38 -6.42
C LEU A 90 22.83 -22.69 -7.18
N GLN A 91 21.95 -23.08 -8.08
CA GLN A 91 22.11 -24.26 -8.94
C GLN A 91 23.28 -24.09 -9.91
N GLN A 92 23.58 -22.86 -10.33
CA GLN A 92 24.70 -22.57 -11.20
C GLN A 92 26.04 -22.54 -10.49
N GLY A 93 26.06 -22.72 -9.18
CA GLY A 93 27.31 -22.87 -8.42
C GLY A 93 27.60 -21.77 -7.43
N ALA A 94 26.70 -20.83 -7.19
CA ALA A 94 26.89 -19.84 -6.13
C ALA A 94 26.99 -20.56 -4.78
N ALA A 95 28.00 -20.18 -3.99
CA ALA A 95 28.29 -20.90 -2.76
C ALA A 95 27.25 -20.70 -1.67
N ASN A 96 26.53 -19.58 -1.69
CA ASN A 96 25.50 -19.23 -0.72
C ASN A 96 24.53 -18.21 -1.32
N ARG A 97 23.48 -17.89 -0.57
CA ARG A 97 22.45 -16.94 -1.00
C ARG A 97 23.02 -15.53 -1.29
N SER A 98 23.93 -15.06 -0.45
CA SER A 98 24.55 -13.75 -0.64
C SER A 98 25.28 -13.66 -1.97
N THR A 99 26.06 -14.67 -2.31
CA THR A 99 26.76 -14.77 -3.61
C THR A 99 25.78 -14.88 -4.76
N ALA A 100 24.72 -15.67 -4.60
CA ALA A 100 23.68 -15.81 -5.61
C ALA A 100 22.99 -14.48 -5.92
N ILE A 101 22.65 -13.71 -4.90
CA ILE A 101 22.05 -12.37 -5.07
C ILE A 101 23.04 -11.44 -5.78
N ARG A 102 24.32 -11.45 -5.41
CA ARG A 102 25.33 -10.67 -6.09
C ARG A 102 25.40 -11.02 -7.58
N TRP A 103 25.44 -12.31 -7.91
CA TRP A 103 25.45 -12.76 -9.31
C TRP A 103 24.19 -12.32 -10.06
N MET A 104 23.04 -12.40 -9.40
CA MET A 104 21.78 -11.93 -9.99
C MET A 104 21.83 -10.44 -10.31
N LEU A 105 22.34 -9.61 -9.39
CA LEU A 105 22.47 -8.18 -9.60
C LEU A 105 23.49 -7.86 -10.72
N GLN A 106 24.57 -8.62 -10.82
CA GLN A 106 25.52 -8.51 -11.94
C GLN A 106 24.85 -8.86 -13.26
N ALA A 107 24.04 -9.93 -13.29
CA ALA A 107 23.31 -10.32 -14.48
C ALA A 107 22.28 -9.26 -14.90
N GLN A 108 21.74 -8.51 -13.94
CA GLN A 108 20.83 -7.39 -14.19
C GLN A 108 21.57 -6.09 -14.59
N GLY A 109 22.90 -6.11 -14.60
CA GLY A 109 23.72 -4.97 -15.05
C GLY A 109 24.07 -3.94 -14.00
N TYR A 110 23.80 -4.20 -12.72
CA TYR A 110 24.02 -3.23 -11.65
C TYR A 110 25.48 -3.08 -11.24
N ASP A 111 26.38 -3.94 -11.68
CA ASP A 111 27.83 -3.77 -11.56
C ASP A 111 28.36 -2.70 -12.54
N GLU A 112 27.75 -2.59 -13.72
CA GLU A 112 28.12 -1.60 -14.73
C GLU A 112 27.36 -0.29 -14.56
N THR A 113 26.08 -0.38 -14.15
CA THR A 113 25.20 0.78 -13.91
C THR A 113 24.68 0.71 -12.49
N PRO A 114 25.46 1.20 -11.51
CA PRO A 114 25.06 1.12 -10.10
C PRO A 114 23.78 1.86 -9.79
N GLU A 115 22.94 1.23 -8.96
CA GLU A 115 21.71 1.80 -8.44
C GLU A 115 21.61 1.52 -6.95
N ASP A 116 20.73 2.22 -6.24
CA ASP A 116 20.50 1.95 -4.84
C ASP A 116 19.54 0.77 -4.62
N ALA A 117 19.47 0.30 -3.39
CA ALA A 117 18.64 -0.85 -3.05
C ALA A 117 17.15 -0.59 -3.27
N HIS A 118 16.67 0.63 -3.09
CA HIS A 118 15.26 0.98 -3.34
C HIS A 118 14.91 0.80 -4.81
N TRP A 119 15.76 1.29 -5.71
CA TRP A 119 15.55 1.18 -7.13
C TRP A 119 15.60 -0.29 -7.60
N ILE A 120 16.58 -1.03 -7.11
CA ILE A 120 16.73 -2.44 -7.45
C ILE A 120 15.51 -3.25 -6.97
N CYS A 121 15.07 -3.03 -5.75
CA CYS A 121 13.88 -3.68 -5.23
C CYS A 121 12.63 -3.30 -6.03
N TYR A 122 12.47 -2.02 -6.36
CA TYR A 122 11.36 -1.55 -7.19
C TYR A 122 11.34 -2.28 -8.54
N ASN A 123 12.47 -2.37 -9.22
CA ASN A 123 12.57 -3.05 -10.52
C ASN A 123 12.32 -4.56 -10.42
N ASN A 124 12.53 -5.16 -9.28
CA ASN A 124 12.24 -6.58 -9.03
C ASN A 124 10.85 -6.81 -8.42
N GLY A 125 10.06 -5.75 -8.26
CA GLY A 125 8.72 -5.85 -7.69
C GLY A 125 8.69 -6.14 -6.20
N ILE A 126 9.79 -5.90 -5.48
CA ILE A 126 9.90 -6.16 -4.06
C ILE A 126 9.43 -4.94 -3.27
N ASN A 127 8.41 -5.15 -2.44
CA ASN A 127 7.92 -4.14 -1.52
C ASN A 127 8.73 -4.18 -0.23
N PRO A 128 9.58 -3.17 0.06
CA PRO A 128 10.43 -3.18 1.25
C PRO A 128 9.67 -2.88 2.54
N TYR A 129 8.40 -2.54 2.46
CA TYR A 129 7.60 -2.18 3.62
C TYR A 129 6.84 -3.36 4.24
N ILE A 130 6.92 -4.54 3.64
CA ILE A 130 6.42 -5.77 4.23
C ILE A 130 7.59 -6.60 4.77
N PRO A 131 7.40 -7.42 5.82
CA PRO A 131 8.52 -8.12 6.46
C PRO A 131 9.41 -8.93 5.52
N ALA A 132 8.83 -9.71 4.62
CA ALA A 132 9.59 -10.51 3.66
C ALA A 132 10.35 -9.65 2.66
N GLY A 133 9.77 -8.53 2.23
CA GLY A 133 10.44 -7.58 1.34
C GLY A 133 11.54 -6.80 2.03
N GLN A 134 11.37 -6.46 3.30
CA GLN A 134 12.40 -5.82 4.10
C GLN A 134 13.64 -6.70 4.22
N ALA A 135 13.46 -8.00 4.45
CA ALA A 135 14.56 -8.95 4.51
C ALA A 135 15.34 -9.00 3.18
N ILE A 136 14.64 -9.02 2.06
CA ILE A 136 15.26 -8.97 0.73
C ILE A 136 15.97 -7.63 0.51
N PHE A 137 15.37 -6.52 0.91
CA PHE A 137 16.00 -5.22 0.81
C PHE A 137 17.36 -5.17 1.52
N GLU A 138 17.43 -5.71 2.72
CA GLU A 138 18.68 -5.80 3.47
C GLU A 138 19.72 -6.69 2.77
N GLU A 139 19.30 -7.80 2.19
CA GLU A 139 20.18 -8.67 1.41
C GLU A 139 20.71 -7.97 0.15
N VAL A 140 19.85 -7.19 -0.51
CA VAL A 140 20.23 -6.40 -1.69
C VAL A 140 21.22 -5.30 -1.31
N GLU A 141 20.99 -4.58 -0.21
CA GLU A 141 21.93 -3.57 0.29
C GLU A 141 23.30 -4.18 0.55
N ALA A 142 23.34 -5.33 1.22
CA ALA A 142 24.59 -6.02 1.49
C ALA A 142 25.30 -6.48 0.21
N ALA A 143 24.56 -6.92 -0.79
CA ALA A 143 25.09 -7.36 -2.07
C ALA A 143 25.67 -6.18 -2.88
N ILE A 144 25.01 -5.02 -2.88
CA ILE A 144 25.49 -3.82 -3.55
C ILE A 144 26.87 -3.43 -3.05
N ALA A 145 27.12 -3.54 -1.75
CA ALA A 145 28.40 -3.19 -1.15
C ALA A 145 29.56 -4.05 -1.67
N THR A 146 29.27 -5.17 -2.31
CA THR A 146 30.27 -6.12 -2.81
C THR A 146 30.38 -6.16 -4.35
N LEU A 147 29.57 -5.36 -5.05
CA LEU A 147 29.60 -5.30 -6.51
C LEU A 147 30.83 -4.62 -7.06
#